data_d693d6d5aabd2227cce33b0fd8915e88
#
_entry.id   d693d6d5aabd2227cce33b0fd8915e88
#
_cell.length_a   1.000
_cell.length_b   1.000
_cell.length_c   1.000
_cell.angle_alpha   90.00
_cell.angle_beta   90.00
_cell.angle_gamma   90.00
#
_symmetry.space_group_name_H-M   'P 1'
#
loop_
_entity.id
_entity.type
_entity.pdbx_description
1 polymer ?
#
loop_
_entity_poly.entity_id
_entity_poly.type
_entity_poly.pdbx_seq_one_letter_code
_entity_poly.pdbx_strand_id
1 'polypeptide(L)'
;WQVSGALPLIGCLTSFPIGMSKDSMVIPGVGYQGGFPAGWSHALNQPAYFTWLSNALVAGTSLTLAARREGPTSDLFWAVRTAGLGSVMVTGIVYNAVLRGREQDTFLYRFNDALQHIVNPVLAPAVWALFDPRGQITPRRAGLASVIPLMWAA
;
A
#
# COMPACT_ATOMS: atom_id res chain seq x y z
N TRP A 1 -6.44 -7.06 -13.40
CA TRP A 1 -5.67 -5.88 -12.95
C TRP A 1 -6.54 -4.65 -12.63
N GLN A 2 -7.68 -4.45 -13.32
CA GLN A 2 -8.55 -3.29 -13.05
C GLN A 2 -8.99 -3.24 -11.58
N VAL A 3 -9.55 -4.33 -11.06
CA VAL A 3 -9.99 -4.40 -9.66
C VAL A 3 -8.82 -4.29 -8.70
N SER A 4 -7.70 -4.99 -8.98
CA SER A 4 -6.47 -4.95 -8.18
C SER A 4 -5.76 -3.59 -8.22
N GLY A 5 -6.14 -2.69 -9.12
CA GLY A 5 -5.67 -1.31 -9.15
C GLY A 5 -6.67 -0.33 -8.54
N ALA A 6 -7.97 -0.51 -8.81
CA ALA A 6 -9.01 0.40 -8.33
C ALA A 6 -9.19 0.35 -6.81
N LEU A 7 -9.21 -0.83 -6.19
CA LEU A 7 -9.41 -0.94 -4.74
C LEU A 7 -8.27 -0.31 -3.92
N PRO A 8 -6.97 -0.54 -4.21
CA PRO A 8 -5.90 0.18 -3.53
C PRO A 8 -5.96 1.69 -3.76
N LEU A 9 -6.33 2.15 -4.97
CA LEU A 9 -6.50 3.57 -5.23
C LEU A 9 -7.62 4.18 -4.38
N ILE A 10 -8.78 3.51 -4.27
CA ILE A 10 -9.87 3.93 -3.39
C ILE A 10 -9.37 4.00 -1.93
N GLY A 11 -8.62 3.01 -1.46
CA GLY A 11 -7.99 3.03 -0.14
C GLY A 11 -7.10 4.26 0.06
N CYS A 12 -6.23 4.56 -0.90
CA CYS A 12 -5.38 5.75 -0.83
C CYS A 12 -6.20 7.05 -0.80
N LEU A 13 -7.21 7.18 -1.66
CA LEU A 13 -8.04 8.39 -1.73
C LEU A 13 -8.89 8.58 -0.47
N THR A 14 -9.45 7.53 0.10
CA THR A 14 -10.25 7.61 1.34
C THR A 14 -9.42 7.89 2.59
N SER A 15 -8.09 7.72 2.53
CA SER A 15 -7.19 8.14 3.63
C SER A 15 -7.17 9.66 3.83
N PHE A 16 -7.37 10.47 2.78
CA PHE A 16 -7.35 11.94 2.92
C PHE A 16 -8.50 12.47 3.80
N PRO A 17 -9.79 12.17 3.54
CA PRO A 17 -10.86 12.60 4.44
C PRO A 17 -10.73 12.00 5.85
N ILE A 18 -10.12 10.84 6.02
CA ILE A 18 -9.80 10.30 7.34
C ILE A 18 -8.77 11.20 8.05
N GLY A 19 -7.68 11.56 7.38
CA GLY A 19 -6.68 12.48 7.94
C GLY A 19 -7.24 13.88 8.23
N MET A 20 -8.24 14.34 7.45
CA MET A 20 -8.94 15.60 7.73
C MET A 20 -9.80 15.56 9.00
N SER A 21 -10.32 14.40 9.36
CA SER A 21 -11.34 14.24 10.41
C SER A 21 -10.85 13.53 11.67
N LYS A 22 -9.67 12.91 11.64
CA LYS A 22 -9.13 12.10 12.72
C LYS A 22 -7.65 12.43 13.00
N ASP A 23 -7.26 12.35 14.26
CA ASP A 23 -5.86 12.42 14.65
C ASP A 23 -5.10 11.19 14.18
N SER A 24 -3.80 11.33 13.90
CA SER A 24 -2.96 10.17 13.59
C SER A 24 -2.86 9.26 14.81
N MET A 25 -2.88 7.94 14.54
CA MET A 25 -2.66 6.96 15.60
C MET A 25 -1.18 6.94 15.99
N VAL A 26 -0.89 7.24 17.26
CA VAL A 26 0.45 7.14 17.85
C VAL A 26 0.53 5.85 18.66
N ILE A 27 1.53 5.02 18.39
CA ILE A 27 1.77 3.79 19.15
C ILE A 27 2.88 4.07 20.16
N PRO A 28 2.58 4.08 21.47
CA PRO A 28 3.59 4.34 22.49
C PRO A 28 4.76 3.34 22.40
N GLY A 29 5.99 3.86 22.44
CA GLY A 29 7.21 3.04 22.45
C GLY A 29 7.63 2.48 21.08
N VAL A 30 6.94 2.81 20.00
CA VAL A 30 7.29 2.37 18.65
C VAL A 30 7.58 3.59 17.78
N GLY A 31 8.80 3.69 17.27
CA GLY A 31 9.19 4.64 16.24
C GLY A 31 8.97 6.11 16.59
N TYR A 32 8.50 6.87 15.61
CA TYR A 32 8.26 8.30 15.72
C TYR A 32 7.15 8.63 16.73
N GLN A 33 7.47 9.45 17.74
CA GLN A 33 6.57 9.82 18.83
C GLN A 33 5.63 10.99 18.48
N GLY A 34 5.83 11.62 17.33
CA GLY A 34 5.01 12.75 16.87
C GLY A 34 3.72 12.28 16.20
N GLY A 35 2.59 12.83 16.65
CA GLY A 35 1.30 12.65 15.97
C GLY A 35 0.90 13.90 15.19
N PHE A 36 -0.01 13.73 14.23
CA PHE A 36 -0.65 14.83 13.51
C PHE A 36 -2.07 14.97 14.01
N PRO A 37 -2.51 16.19 14.44
CA PRO A 37 -3.92 16.44 14.69
C PRO A 37 -4.74 16.33 13.39
N ALA A 38 -6.02 16.06 13.54
CA ALA A 38 -6.97 16.08 12.44
C ALA A 38 -6.86 17.39 11.63
N GLY A 39 -6.87 17.28 10.31
CA GLY A 39 -6.74 18.43 9.42
C GLY A 39 -5.74 18.21 8.29
N TRP A 40 -5.40 19.30 7.60
CA TRP A 40 -4.55 19.28 6.41
C TRP A 40 -3.18 18.66 6.66
N SER A 41 -2.56 18.91 7.81
CA SER A 41 -1.24 18.33 8.14
C SER A 41 -1.28 16.80 8.15
N HIS A 42 -2.29 16.19 8.77
CA HIS A 42 -2.45 14.74 8.75
C HIS A 42 -2.86 14.21 7.38
N ALA A 43 -3.81 14.87 6.71
CA ALA A 43 -4.26 14.45 5.38
C ALA A 43 -3.11 14.44 4.36
N LEU A 44 -2.30 15.50 4.32
CA LEU A 44 -1.16 15.60 3.40
C LEU A 44 0.01 14.71 3.79
N ASN A 45 0.08 14.24 5.02
CA ASN A 45 1.09 13.28 5.47
C ASN A 45 0.72 11.82 5.14
N GLN A 46 -0.51 11.52 4.68
CA GLN A 46 -0.90 10.14 4.34
C GLN A 46 0.07 9.41 3.41
N PRO A 47 0.65 10.06 2.36
CA PRO A 47 1.63 9.41 1.49
C PRO A 47 2.93 8.94 2.18
N ALA A 48 3.25 9.45 3.35
CA ALA A 48 4.42 9.03 4.13
C ALA A 48 4.20 7.70 4.88
N TYR A 49 2.95 7.28 5.07
CA TYR A 49 2.67 5.99 5.70
C TYR A 49 2.98 4.83 4.76
N PHE A 50 3.65 3.81 5.30
CA PHE A 50 4.01 2.61 4.53
C PHE A 50 2.79 1.91 3.89
N THR A 51 1.68 1.87 4.60
CA THR A 51 0.41 1.35 4.11
C THR A 51 -0.07 2.10 2.86
N TRP A 52 -0.06 3.44 2.91
CA TRP A 52 -0.47 4.26 1.77
C TRP A 52 0.47 4.05 0.58
N LEU A 53 1.78 4.13 0.81
CA LEU A 53 2.79 3.95 -0.23
C LEU A 53 2.67 2.57 -0.90
N SER A 54 2.57 1.49 -0.13
CA SER A 54 2.45 0.14 -0.66
C SER A 54 1.20 -0.05 -1.52
N ASN A 55 0.06 0.49 -1.08
CA ASN A 55 -1.19 0.47 -1.84
C ASN A 55 -1.10 1.34 -3.11
N ALA A 56 -0.46 2.50 -3.06
CA ALA A 56 -0.25 3.37 -4.22
C ALA A 56 0.62 2.68 -5.31
N LEU A 57 1.68 1.97 -4.92
CA LEU A 57 2.51 1.21 -5.84
C LEU A 57 1.71 0.07 -6.52
N VAL A 58 0.89 -0.65 -5.77
CA VAL A 58 0.00 -1.69 -6.32
C VAL A 58 -1.03 -1.07 -7.26
N ALA A 59 -1.68 0.04 -6.86
CA ALA A 59 -2.65 0.75 -7.70
C ALA A 59 -2.02 1.18 -9.02
N GLY A 60 -0.93 1.92 -8.99
CA GLY A 60 -0.28 2.47 -10.17
C GLY A 60 0.19 1.38 -11.14
N THR A 61 0.84 0.33 -10.62
CA THR A 61 1.33 -0.76 -11.48
C THR A 61 0.21 -1.63 -12.05
N SER A 62 -0.84 -1.92 -11.26
CA SER A 62 -1.99 -2.70 -11.74
C SER A 62 -2.81 -1.93 -12.78
N LEU A 63 -3.04 -0.63 -12.59
CA LEU A 63 -3.74 0.21 -13.57
C LEU A 63 -2.93 0.38 -14.84
N THR A 64 -1.60 0.47 -14.74
CA THR A 64 -0.71 0.49 -15.91
C THR A 64 -0.83 -0.80 -16.74
N LEU A 65 -0.85 -1.98 -16.09
CA LEU A 65 -1.08 -3.26 -16.77
C LEU A 65 -2.48 -3.34 -17.39
N ALA A 66 -3.49 -2.81 -16.70
CA ALA A 66 -4.85 -2.78 -17.23
C ALA A 66 -5.03 -1.88 -18.46
N ALA A 67 -4.26 -0.78 -18.54
CA ALA A 67 -4.35 0.19 -19.62
C ALA A 67 -3.52 -0.17 -20.86
N ARG A 68 -2.50 -1.01 -20.72
CA ARG A 68 -1.57 -1.35 -21.83
C ARG A 68 -1.92 -2.69 -22.47
N ARG A 69 -2.08 -2.72 -23.80
CA ARG A 69 -2.25 -3.95 -24.57
C ARG A 69 -0.95 -4.77 -24.62
N GLU A 70 0.18 -4.08 -24.80
CA GLU A 70 1.52 -4.64 -24.68
C GLU A 70 2.06 -4.30 -23.31
N GLY A 71 2.40 -5.31 -22.53
CA GLY A 71 2.87 -5.12 -21.14
C GLY A 71 4.15 -4.28 -21.08
N PRO A 72 4.43 -3.63 -19.94
CA PRO A 72 5.67 -2.90 -19.73
C PRO A 72 6.88 -3.85 -19.85
N THR A 73 7.94 -3.37 -20.48
CA THR A 73 9.18 -4.12 -20.68
C THR A 73 10.31 -3.70 -19.77
N SER A 74 10.18 -2.57 -19.04
CA SER A 74 11.27 -2.02 -18.25
C SER A 74 11.49 -2.77 -16.93
N ASP A 75 12.76 -2.98 -16.58
CA ASP A 75 13.16 -3.55 -15.29
C ASP A 75 12.64 -2.71 -14.12
N LEU A 76 12.64 -1.38 -14.27
CA LEU A 76 12.13 -0.48 -13.23
C LEU A 76 10.65 -0.71 -12.94
N PHE A 77 9.81 -0.84 -13.96
CA PHE A 77 8.39 -1.12 -13.77
C PHE A 77 8.18 -2.41 -12.96
N TRP A 78 8.86 -3.49 -13.36
CA TRP A 78 8.73 -4.78 -12.68
C TRP A 78 9.34 -4.77 -11.27
N ALA A 79 10.40 -4.00 -11.04
CA ALA A 79 10.93 -3.78 -9.70
C ALA A 79 9.94 -3.04 -8.81
N VAL A 80 9.33 -1.95 -9.30
CA VAL A 80 8.30 -1.18 -8.57
C VAL A 80 7.08 -2.04 -8.27
N ARG A 81 6.63 -2.87 -9.24
CA ARG A 81 5.54 -3.82 -9.03
C ARG A 81 5.88 -4.85 -7.95
N THR A 82 7.07 -5.43 -8.01
CA THR A 82 7.56 -6.40 -7.00
C THR A 82 7.64 -5.75 -5.61
N ALA A 83 8.15 -4.51 -5.53
CA ALA A 83 8.17 -3.74 -4.29
C ALA A 83 6.76 -3.52 -3.73
N GLY A 84 5.81 -3.08 -4.57
CA GLY A 84 4.42 -2.87 -4.16
C GLY A 84 3.77 -4.16 -3.64
N LEU A 85 3.93 -5.28 -4.35
CA LEU A 85 3.39 -6.58 -3.94
C LEU A 85 3.98 -7.04 -2.59
N GLY A 86 5.31 -7.01 -2.44
CA GLY A 86 5.98 -7.38 -1.20
C GLY A 86 5.57 -6.47 -0.04
N SER A 87 5.57 -5.16 -0.27
CA SER A 87 5.21 -4.17 0.75
C SER A 87 3.77 -4.28 1.22
N VAL A 88 2.80 -4.49 0.31
CA VAL A 88 1.39 -4.63 0.70
C VAL A 88 1.15 -5.93 1.49
N MET A 89 1.85 -7.01 1.18
CA MET A 89 1.80 -8.24 1.97
C MET A 89 2.35 -8.02 3.38
N VAL A 90 3.51 -7.35 3.51
CA VAL A 90 4.08 -6.98 4.82
C VAL A 90 3.11 -6.10 5.59
N THR A 91 2.50 -5.10 4.95
CA THR A 91 1.48 -4.25 5.57
C THR A 91 0.33 -5.09 6.14
N GLY A 92 -0.22 -6.01 5.36
CA GLY A 92 -1.30 -6.89 5.82
C GLY A 92 -0.89 -7.76 7.01
N ILE A 93 0.29 -8.38 6.96
CA ILE A 93 0.78 -9.26 8.02
C ILE A 93 1.01 -8.45 9.31
N VAL A 94 1.79 -7.37 9.23
CA VAL A 94 2.14 -6.56 10.41
C VAL A 94 0.90 -5.93 11.04
N TYR A 95 0.01 -5.36 10.21
CA TYR A 95 -1.22 -4.77 10.73
C TYR A 95 -2.08 -5.79 11.48
N ASN A 96 -2.40 -6.91 10.86
CA ASN A 96 -3.28 -7.91 11.48
C ASN A 96 -2.63 -8.63 12.68
N ALA A 97 -1.30 -8.76 12.72
CA ALA A 97 -0.59 -9.40 13.83
C ALA A 97 -0.35 -8.46 15.02
N VAL A 98 -0.15 -7.16 14.79
CA VAL A 98 0.37 -6.23 15.80
C VAL A 98 -0.56 -5.06 16.08
N LEU A 99 -1.23 -4.52 15.06
CA LEU A 99 -1.94 -3.24 15.15
C LEU A 99 -3.46 -3.38 15.23
N ARG A 100 -4.01 -4.49 14.78
CA ARG A 100 -5.46 -4.73 14.76
C ARG A 100 -6.08 -4.61 16.16
N GLY A 101 -7.29 -4.08 16.23
CA GLY A 101 -8.01 -3.85 17.49
C GLY A 101 -7.76 -2.48 18.11
N ARG A 102 -7.06 -1.59 17.40
CA ARG A 102 -6.85 -0.19 17.77
C ARG A 102 -7.61 0.78 16.87
N GLU A 103 -8.55 0.25 16.09
CA GLU A 103 -9.29 0.97 15.05
C GLU A 103 -10.26 1.98 15.67
N GLN A 104 -10.46 3.07 14.96
CA GLN A 104 -11.49 4.05 15.27
C GLN A 104 -12.83 3.63 14.66
N ASP A 105 -13.92 3.93 15.36
CA ASP A 105 -15.23 3.33 15.14
C ASP A 105 -16.12 4.12 14.15
N THR A 106 -15.56 4.53 13.00
CA THR A 106 -16.35 5.14 11.92
C THR A 106 -16.42 4.21 10.71
N PHE A 107 -17.55 4.23 9.98
CA PHE A 107 -17.71 3.42 8.77
C PHE A 107 -16.60 3.65 7.75
N LEU A 108 -16.26 4.91 7.47
CA LEU A 108 -15.22 5.24 6.49
C LEU A 108 -13.85 4.69 6.92
N TYR A 109 -13.52 4.77 8.21
CA TYR A 109 -12.27 4.23 8.73
C TYR A 109 -12.23 2.71 8.58
N ARG A 110 -13.27 1.99 9.03
CA ARG A 110 -13.37 0.53 8.89
C ARG A 110 -13.31 0.06 7.44
N PHE A 111 -13.96 0.81 6.53
CA PHE A 111 -13.91 0.51 5.11
C PHE A 111 -12.51 0.67 4.54
N ASN A 112 -11.84 1.79 4.82
CA ASN A 112 -10.47 2.06 4.41
C ASN A 112 -9.50 1.02 5.00
N ASP A 113 -9.64 0.74 6.28
CA ASP A 113 -8.85 -0.26 7.01
C ASP A 113 -8.96 -1.65 6.37
N ALA A 114 -10.17 -2.11 6.13
CA ALA A 114 -10.42 -3.39 5.47
C ALA A 114 -9.80 -3.45 4.06
N LEU A 115 -9.91 -2.37 3.27
CA LEU A 115 -9.30 -2.32 1.95
C LEU A 115 -7.77 -2.43 2.03
N GLN A 116 -7.14 -1.61 2.86
CA GLN A 116 -5.69 -1.47 2.85
C GLN A 116 -4.95 -2.59 3.59
N HIS A 117 -5.59 -3.20 4.60
CA HIS A 117 -4.91 -4.17 5.47
C HIS A 117 -5.43 -5.61 5.34
N ILE A 118 -6.55 -5.83 4.64
CA ILE A 118 -7.12 -7.18 4.44
C ILE A 118 -7.30 -7.47 2.95
N VAL A 119 -8.10 -6.67 2.25
CA VAL A 119 -8.49 -6.97 0.87
C VAL A 119 -7.29 -6.87 -0.07
N ASN A 120 -6.60 -5.75 -0.08
CA ASN A 120 -5.49 -5.51 -1.00
C ASN A 120 -4.28 -6.43 -0.75
N PRO A 121 -3.86 -6.69 0.50
CA PRO A 121 -2.80 -7.66 0.80
C PRO A 121 -3.07 -9.10 0.32
N VAL A 122 -4.32 -9.47 0.16
CA VAL A 122 -4.71 -10.78 -0.38
C VAL A 122 -4.93 -10.71 -1.89
N LEU A 123 -5.67 -9.70 -2.35
CA LEU A 123 -6.06 -9.58 -3.75
C LEU A 123 -4.87 -9.32 -4.69
N ALA A 124 -3.96 -8.43 -4.30
CA ALA A 124 -2.85 -8.04 -5.17
C ALA A 124 -1.91 -9.23 -5.48
N PRO A 125 -1.42 -10.01 -4.50
CA PRO A 125 -0.62 -11.19 -4.80
C PRO A 125 -1.42 -12.31 -5.49
N ALA A 126 -2.72 -12.45 -5.22
CA ALA A 126 -3.56 -13.41 -5.95
C ALA A 126 -3.68 -13.06 -7.43
N VAL A 127 -3.94 -11.79 -7.76
CA VAL A 127 -3.98 -11.31 -9.14
C VAL A 127 -2.61 -11.47 -9.83
N TRP A 128 -1.52 -11.14 -9.13
CA TRP A 128 -0.17 -11.40 -9.63
C TRP A 128 0.06 -12.88 -9.93
N ALA A 129 -0.30 -13.76 -9.01
CA ALA A 129 -0.08 -15.20 -9.17
C ALA A 129 -0.89 -15.80 -10.33
N LEU A 130 -2.06 -15.24 -10.63
CA LEU A 130 -2.96 -15.77 -11.66
C LEU A 130 -2.74 -15.14 -13.05
N PHE A 131 -2.40 -13.86 -13.10
CA PHE A 131 -2.49 -13.09 -14.35
C PHE A 131 -1.19 -12.39 -14.78
N ASP A 132 -0.22 -12.21 -13.88
CA ASP A 132 1.05 -11.58 -14.28
C ASP A 132 1.92 -12.55 -15.11
N PRO A 133 2.68 -12.05 -16.08
CA PRO A 133 3.63 -12.87 -16.84
C PRO A 133 4.65 -13.53 -15.91
N ARG A 134 4.96 -14.79 -16.19
CA ARG A 134 5.94 -15.55 -15.38
C ARG A 134 7.36 -15.04 -15.61
N GLY A 135 8.25 -15.28 -14.65
CA GLY A 135 9.67 -14.92 -14.76
C GLY A 135 9.98 -13.44 -14.57
N GLN A 136 8.99 -12.63 -14.10
CA GLN A 136 9.23 -11.21 -13.88
C GLN A 136 10.03 -10.92 -12.60
N ILE A 137 10.04 -11.82 -11.63
CA ILE A 137 10.87 -11.68 -10.42
C ILE A 137 12.24 -12.30 -10.69
N THR A 138 13.23 -11.45 -10.95
CA THR A 138 14.64 -11.84 -11.10
C THR A 138 15.44 -11.31 -9.92
N PRO A 139 16.64 -11.86 -9.61
CA PRO A 139 17.48 -11.35 -8.53
C PRO A 139 17.77 -9.85 -8.64
N ARG A 140 18.01 -9.36 -9.86
CA ARG A 140 18.25 -7.93 -10.11
C ARG A 140 17.02 -7.09 -9.78
N ARG A 141 15.83 -7.51 -10.24
CA ARG A 141 14.57 -6.78 -9.96
C ARG A 141 14.18 -6.86 -8.49
N ALA A 142 14.42 -7.99 -7.85
CA ALA A 142 14.20 -8.14 -6.41
C ALA A 142 15.14 -7.22 -5.60
N GLY A 143 16.41 -7.11 -5.99
CA GLY A 143 17.35 -6.15 -5.40
C GLY A 143 16.90 -4.71 -5.57
N LEU A 144 16.46 -4.31 -6.77
CA LEU A 144 15.91 -2.97 -7.01
C LEU A 144 14.60 -2.74 -6.21
N ALA A 145 13.76 -3.75 -6.10
CA ALA A 145 12.50 -3.67 -5.36
C ALA A 145 12.71 -3.41 -3.87
N SER A 146 13.79 -3.94 -3.27
CA SER A 146 14.08 -3.76 -1.85
C SER A 146 14.48 -2.32 -1.49
N VAL A 147 14.91 -1.51 -2.46
CA VAL A 147 15.32 -0.12 -2.23
C VAL A 147 14.15 0.71 -1.65
N ILE A 148 12.93 0.53 -2.17
CA ILE A 148 11.76 1.33 -1.73
C ILE A 148 11.44 1.12 -0.25
N PRO A 149 11.20 -0.11 0.25
CA PRO A 149 10.92 -0.31 1.66
C PRO A 149 12.11 0.03 2.56
N LEU A 150 13.35 -0.17 2.11
CA LEU A 150 14.54 0.21 2.87
C LEU A 150 14.69 1.73 3.00
N MET A 151 14.44 2.49 1.93
CA MET A 151 14.45 3.95 1.99
C MET A 151 13.31 4.50 2.85
N TRP A 152 12.17 3.83 2.90
CA TRP A 152 11.09 4.23 3.79
C TRP A 152 11.44 3.99 5.27
N ALA A 153 12.18 2.90 5.56
CA ALA A 153 12.54 2.51 6.93
C ALA A 153 13.77 3.26 7.49
N ALA A 154 14.54 3.98 6.65
CA ALA A 154 15.73 4.75 7.04
C ALA A 154 15.35 6.13 7.58
#